data_7d9beea0aaa04b230bd51a753baa60db
#
_entry.id   7d9beea0aaa04b230bd51a753baa60db
#
_cell.length_a   1.000
_cell.length_b   1.000
_cell.length_c   1.000
_cell.angle_alpha   90.00
_cell.angle_beta   90.00
_cell.angle_gamma   90.00
#
_symmetry.space_group_name_H-M   'P 1'
#
loop_
_entity.id
_entity.type
_entity.pdbx_description
1 polymer ?
#
loop_
_entity_poly.entity_id
_entity_poly.type
_entity_poly.pdbx_seq_one_letter_code
_entity_poly.pdbx_strand_id
1 'polypeptide(L)' 'MKHLFKKTKVVYDAHMEEYDVYYKNFLFWKLDRTYKVDHKYMPDEAAKKAAIEYANNILKTVEVYRSK' A
#
# COMPACT_ATOMS: atom_id res chain seq x y z
N MET A 1 4.59 -8.31 20.84
CA MET A 1 5.20 -7.86 20.33
C MET A 1 5.45 -8.21 19.04
N LYS A 2 4.79 -8.92 18.40
CA LYS A 2 5.00 -9.28 17.16
C LYS A 2 5.06 -8.19 16.21
N HIS A 3 4.50 -7.04 16.42
CA HIS A 3 4.53 -6.02 15.42
C HIS A 3 5.50 -4.90 15.77
N LEU A 4 6.44 -5.19 16.62
CA LEU A 4 7.32 -4.20 17.10
C LEU A 4 8.00 -3.44 16.02
N PHE A 5 8.52 -4.07 14.99
CA PHE A 5 9.24 -3.38 13.95
C PHE A 5 8.50 -3.35 12.65
N LYS A 6 7.23 -3.65 12.64
CA LYS A 6 6.50 -3.73 11.40
C LYS A 6 5.74 -2.45 11.13
N LYS A 7 5.81 -2.00 9.91
CA LYS A 7 5.09 -0.83 9.46
C LYS A 7 4.55 -1.14 8.09
N THR A 8 3.53 -0.39 7.69
CA THR A 8 2.99 -0.52 6.34
C THR A 8 3.04 0.84 5.67
N LYS A 9 3.12 0.84 4.37
CA LYS A 9 2.99 2.06 3.61
C LYS A 9 2.36 1.74 2.27
N VAL A 10 1.69 2.72 1.70
CA VAL A 10 1.10 2.60 0.39
C VAL A 10 1.80 3.60 -0.49
N VAL A 11 2.34 3.13 -1.59
CA VAL A 11 3.07 3.97 -2.54
C VAL A 11 2.30 4.00 -3.85
N TYR A 12 1.98 5.19 -4.33
CA TYR A 12 1.33 5.32 -5.63
C TYR A 12 2.40 5.42 -6.71
N ASP A 13 2.37 4.50 -7.65
CA ASP A 13 3.29 4.50 -8.77
C ASP A 13 2.56 5.09 -9.96
N ALA A 14 2.84 6.35 -10.26
CA ALA A 14 2.14 7.04 -11.33
C ALA A 14 2.48 6.45 -12.69
N HIS A 15 3.67 5.91 -12.84
CA HIS A 15 4.09 5.33 -14.10
C HIS A 15 3.29 4.09 -14.44
N MET A 16 3.07 3.23 -13.46
CA MET A 16 2.33 2.00 -13.66
C MET A 16 0.86 2.16 -13.30
N GLU A 17 0.49 3.30 -12.71
CA GLU A 17 -0.88 3.56 -12.27
C GLU A 17 -1.33 2.47 -11.32
N GLU A 18 -0.61 2.31 -10.25
CA GLU A 18 -0.97 1.29 -9.27
C GLU A 18 -0.60 1.76 -7.87
N TYR A 19 -1.29 1.20 -6.89
CA TYR A 19 -1.00 1.44 -5.49
C TYR A 19 -0.34 0.19 -4.94
N ASP A 20 0.89 0.32 -4.49
CA ASP A 20 1.66 -0.81 -3.97
C ASP A 20 1.66 -0.75 -2.46
N VAL A 21 1.30 -1.85 -1.83
CA VAL A 21 1.31 -1.94 -0.38
C VAL A 21 2.58 -2.65 0.03
N TYR A 22 3.36 -1.97 0.86
CA TYR A 22 4.60 -2.53 1.37
C TYR A 22 4.48 -2.72 2.86
N TYR A 23 5.20 -3.66 3.40
CA TYR A 23 5.34 -3.74 4.84
C TYR A 23 6.83 -3.85 5.16
N LYS A 24 7.18 -3.33 6.31
CA LYS A 24 8.55 -3.37 6.77
C LYS A 24 8.68 -4.46 7.79
N ASN A 25 9.61 -5.39 7.53
CA ASN A 25 9.83 -6.46 8.44
C ASN A 25 11.25 -6.31 8.91
N PHE A 26 11.44 -5.73 10.07
CA PHE A 26 12.76 -5.53 10.62
C PHE A 26 13.51 -4.42 9.88
N LEU A 27 14.30 -4.71 8.90
CA LEU A 27 15.09 -3.71 8.22
C LEU A 27 14.67 -3.42 6.80
N PHE A 28 13.85 -4.26 6.22
CA PHE A 28 13.57 -4.13 4.80
C PHE A 28 12.10 -3.93 4.53
N TRP A 29 11.83 -3.15 3.47
CA TRP A 29 10.48 -3.01 2.97
C TRP A 29 10.24 -4.09 1.95
N LYS A 30 9.12 -4.75 2.03
CA LYS A 30 8.76 -5.79 1.08
C LYS A 30 7.40 -5.49 0.49
N LEU A 31 7.28 -5.71 -0.82
CA LEU A 31 6.01 -5.53 -1.50
C LEU A 31 5.08 -6.67 -1.09
N ASP A 32 3.91 -6.32 -0.63
CA ASP A 32 2.94 -7.29 -0.20
C ASP A 32 1.82 -7.45 -1.20
N ARG A 33 1.31 -6.37 -1.73
CA ARG A 33 0.18 -6.43 -2.64
C ARG A 33 0.15 -5.19 -3.50
N THR A 34 -0.37 -5.33 -4.71
CA THR A 34 -0.51 -4.23 -5.65
C THR A 34 -1.97 -4.14 -6.07
N TYR A 35 -2.48 -2.90 -6.12
CA TYR A 35 -3.81 -2.62 -6.60
C TYR A 35 -3.69 -1.73 -7.82
N LYS A 36 -3.94 -2.27 -8.99
CA LYS A 36 -3.83 -1.49 -10.21
C LYS A 36 -5.07 -0.66 -10.42
N VAL A 37 -4.88 0.54 -10.92
CA VAL A 37 -5.99 1.42 -11.23
C VAL A 37 -6.59 0.95 -12.56
N ASP A 38 -7.92 0.79 -12.56
CA ASP A 38 -8.64 0.42 -13.77
C ASP A 38 -9.81 1.37 -13.84
N HIS A 39 -9.77 2.26 -14.79
CA HIS A 39 -10.80 3.31 -14.87
C HIS A 39 -12.20 2.76 -14.97
N LYS A 40 -12.31 1.52 -15.39
CA LYS A 40 -13.62 0.92 -15.53
C LYS A 40 -14.07 0.17 -14.29
N TYR A 41 -13.18 -0.62 -13.69
CA TYR A 41 -13.56 -1.46 -12.57
C TYR A 41 -12.96 -1.04 -11.24
N MET A 42 -11.83 -0.40 -11.26
CA MET A 42 -11.15 -0.01 -10.04
C MET A 42 -10.55 1.37 -10.22
N PRO A 43 -11.38 2.41 -10.20
CA PRO A 43 -10.86 3.77 -10.38
C PRO A 43 -9.88 4.14 -9.28
N ASP A 44 -9.18 5.24 -9.50
CA ASP A 44 -8.10 5.67 -8.62
C ASP A 44 -8.53 5.69 -7.15
N GLU A 45 -9.69 6.28 -6.88
CA GLU A 45 -10.16 6.37 -5.49
C GLU A 45 -10.41 5.01 -4.90
N ALA A 46 -10.96 4.10 -5.68
CA ALA A 46 -11.27 2.77 -5.17
C ALA A 46 -9.98 1.98 -4.93
N ALA A 47 -9.02 2.09 -5.83
CA ALA A 47 -7.75 1.40 -5.67
C ALA A 47 -7.01 1.91 -4.45
N LYS A 48 -7.00 3.22 -4.26
CA LYS A 48 -6.36 3.83 -3.11
C LYS A 48 -7.00 3.35 -1.82
N LYS A 49 -8.33 3.37 -1.78
CA LYS A 49 -9.05 2.96 -0.59
C LYS A 49 -8.79 1.49 -0.28
N ALA A 50 -8.80 0.65 -1.30
CA ALA A 50 -8.55 -0.77 -1.10
C ALA A 50 -7.16 -1.01 -0.55
N ALA A 51 -6.17 -0.29 -1.08
CA ALA A 51 -4.80 -0.45 -0.61
C ALA A 51 -4.66 -0.01 0.84
N ILE A 52 -5.28 1.10 1.19
CA ILE A 52 -5.21 1.61 2.56
C ILE A 52 -5.90 0.65 3.52
N GLU A 53 -7.04 0.13 3.13
CA GLU A 53 -7.75 -0.82 3.99
C GLU A 53 -6.95 -2.09 4.19
N TYR A 54 -6.31 -2.56 3.13
CA TYR A 54 -5.51 -3.76 3.24
C TYR A 54 -4.34 -3.51 4.20
N ALA A 55 -3.69 -2.35 4.05
CA ALA A 55 -2.56 -2.02 4.91
C ALA A 55 -3.01 -1.90 6.37
N ASN A 56 -4.19 -1.33 6.61
CA ASN A 56 -4.71 -1.20 7.96
C ASN A 56 -5.05 -2.55 8.58
N ASN A 57 -5.41 -3.52 7.75
CA ASN A 57 -5.67 -4.85 8.28
C ASN A 57 -4.41 -5.53 8.78
N ILE A 58 -3.26 -5.12 8.23
CA ILE A 58 -2.00 -5.65 8.69
C ILE A 58 -1.54 -4.91 9.93
N LEU A 59 -1.52 -3.59 9.84
CA LEU A 59 -1.14 -2.76 10.97
C LEU A 59 -2.06 -1.56 11.00
N LYS A 60 -2.18 -0.95 12.15
CA LYS A 60 -3.07 0.18 12.28
C LYS A 60 -2.50 1.45 11.70
N THR A 61 -1.20 1.54 11.60
CA THR A 61 -0.56 2.75 11.10
C THR A 61 -0.27 2.61 9.64
N VAL A 62 -0.71 3.58 8.84
CA VAL A 62 -0.50 3.57 7.41
C VAL A 62 -0.01 4.93 6.97
N GLU A 63 0.99 4.93 6.12
CA GLU A 63 1.46 6.15 5.50
C GLU A 63 1.36 5.98 4.00
N VAL A 64 0.91 7.03 3.32
CA VAL A 64 0.75 6.98 1.88
C VAL A 64 1.80 7.88 1.24
N TYR A 65 2.54 7.31 0.32
CA TYR A 65 3.59 8.03 -0.38
C TYR A 65 3.29 8.07 -1.87
N ARG A 66 3.81 9.06 -2.55
CA ARG A 66 3.68 9.13 -3.98
C ARG A 66 5.03 8.99 -4.61
N SER A 67 5.08 8.11 -5.62
CA SER A 67 6.31 7.88 -6.35
C SER A 67 6.24 8.68 -7.63
N LYS A 68 7.32 9.18 -8.13
CA LYS A 68 7.30 9.97 -9.32
C LYS A 68 7.45 9.17 -10.56
#